data_0dfced54bc97c474cdeb0b9a76cae7a9
#
_entry.id   0dfced54bc97c474cdeb0b9a76cae7a9
#
_cell.length_a   1.000
_cell.length_b   1.000
_cell.length_c   1.000
_cell.angle_alpha   90.00
_cell.angle_beta   90.00
_cell.angle_gamma   90.00
#
_symmetry.space_group_name_H-M   'P 1'
#
loop_
_entity.id
_entity.type
_entity.pdbx_description
1 polymer ?
#
loop_
_entity_poly.entity_id
_entity_poly.type
_entity_poly.pdbx_seq_one_letter_code
_entity_poly.pdbx_strand_id
1 'polypeptide(L)'
;TANIPAPGYFFHYGRNPFNTFDFRARTWVKAAGAGYRIGLSPSGNADTTFTSEVFAIDSTYLIVVKYSVVDAVSDSISLWVFKAGENFTNEIAPTIGPLSMAAADISPGSIALRQFSADQRIIVDNIQVSTSWLLNVVPVEFTSFSAAAQNGRVDLAWETATETNNKGFEIQRSTDGVNFSVVGYVDGKGTTTQTSRYSFSDKYDVSGKVSYRLRQIDFDGTSAFSNVIEVEG
;
A
#
# COMPACT_ATOMS: atom_id res chain seq x y z
N THR A 1 -7.46 -7.40 -20.47
CA THR A 1 -8.68 -7.92 -19.79
C THR A 1 -8.25 -9.06 -18.89
N ALA A 2 -8.15 -8.78 -17.58
CA ALA A 2 -7.88 -9.80 -16.60
C ALA A 2 -9.09 -10.75 -16.55
N ASN A 3 -8.92 -11.93 -17.10
CA ASN A 3 -9.87 -13.01 -16.91
C ASN A 3 -9.61 -13.56 -15.50
N ILE A 4 -10.47 -13.27 -14.52
CA ILE A 4 -10.46 -13.93 -13.22
C ILE A 4 -11.57 -14.99 -13.26
N PRO A 5 -11.29 -16.21 -13.73
CA PRO A 5 -12.34 -17.19 -14.05
C PRO A 5 -13.00 -17.80 -12.80
N ALA A 6 -12.33 -17.76 -11.67
CA ALA A 6 -12.85 -18.27 -10.39
C ALA A 6 -12.46 -17.34 -9.24
N PRO A 7 -13.26 -17.30 -8.15
CA PRO A 7 -12.85 -16.60 -6.94
C PRO A 7 -11.53 -17.13 -6.40
N GLY A 8 -10.57 -16.26 -6.14
CA GLY A 8 -9.29 -16.61 -5.55
C GLY A 8 -8.90 -15.68 -4.43
N TYR A 9 -8.39 -16.20 -3.32
CA TYR A 9 -7.85 -15.36 -2.27
C TYR A 9 -6.37 -15.07 -2.53
N PHE A 10 -5.95 -13.86 -2.18
CA PHE A 10 -4.58 -13.39 -2.41
C PHE A 10 -3.85 -12.99 -1.13
N PHE A 11 -4.57 -12.86 -0.01
CA PHE A 11 -4.03 -12.49 1.29
C PHE A 11 -4.70 -13.30 2.40
N HIS A 12 -3.94 -13.59 3.47
CA HIS A 12 -4.50 -14.15 4.72
C HIS A 12 -3.54 -13.92 5.89
N TYR A 13 -4.09 -13.99 7.10
CA TYR A 13 -3.34 -14.14 8.34
C TYR A 13 -3.03 -15.62 8.62
N GLY A 14 -1.88 -15.86 9.25
CA GLY A 14 -1.47 -17.16 9.78
C GLY A 14 -0.92 -17.02 11.18
N ARG A 15 -0.79 -18.16 11.89
CA ARG A 15 -0.14 -18.15 13.21
C ARG A 15 1.39 -18.19 13.09
N ASN A 16 2.08 -17.90 14.21
CA ASN A 16 3.51 -18.10 14.32
C ASN A 16 3.80 -19.17 15.42
N PRO A 17 4.54 -20.26 15.11
CA PRO A 17 5.12 -20.58 13.80
C PRO A 17 4.05 -20.86 12.75
N PHE A 18 4.37 -20.58 11.50
CA PHE A 18 3.44 -20.73 10.38
C PHE A 18 2.94 -22.18 10.24
N ASN A 19 1.62 -22.33 10.12
CA ASN A 19 0.97 -23.60 9.87
C ASN A 19 0.14 -23.47 8.58
N THR A 20 0.32 -24.39 7.65
CA THR A 20 -0.33 -24.39 6.33
C THR A 20 -1.85 -24.56 6.37
N PHE A 21 -2.44 -24.83 7.53
CA PHE A 21 -3.88 -25.02 7.70
C PHE A 21 -4.59 -23.92 8.49
N ASP A 22 -3.85 -23.01 9.12
CA ASP A 22 -4.41 -21.94 9.95
C ASP A 22 -4.54 -20.62 9.19
N PHE A 23 -5.25 -20.64 8.06
CA PHE A 23 -5.52 -19.45 7.27
C PHE A 23 -6.77 -18.74 7.78
N ARG A 24 -6.61 -17.48 8.20
CA ARG A 24 -7.69 -16.63 8.71
C ARG A 24 -7.77 -15.33 7.94
N ALA A 25 -8.94 -14.71 7.93
CA ALA A 25 -9.21 -13.45 7.24
C ALA A 25 -8.74 -13.49 5.79
N ARG A 26 -9.15 -14.52 5.04
CA ARG A 26 -8.79 -14.63 3.63
C ARG A 26 -9.45 -13.52 2.84
N THR A 27 -8.65 -12.76 2.14
CA THR A 27 -9.09 -11.69 1.25
C THR A 27 -9.12 -12.18 -0.18
N TRP A 28 -10.28 -12.05 -0.81
CA TRP A 28 -10.61 -12.65 -2.10
C TRP A 28 -10.82 -11.60 -3.17
N VAL A 29 -10.60 -12.00 -4.42
CA VAL A 29 -11.10 -11.29 -5.60
C VAL A 29 -11.95 -12.23 -6.45
N LYS A 30 -12.99 -11.67 -7.05
CA LYS A 30 -13.90 -12.38 -7.96
C LYS A 30 -14.29 -11.46 -9.11
N ALA A 31 -14.22 -11.94 -10.34
CA ALA A 31 -14.69 -11.20 -11.50
C ALA A 31 -16.15 -10.78 -11.37
N ALA A 32 -16.48 -9.57 -11.79
CA ALA A 32 -17.82 -9.01 -11.80
C ALA A 32 -17.99 -8.01 -12.95
N GLY A 33 -18.61 -8.45 -14.05
CA GLY A 33 -18.74 -7.60 -15.23
C GLY A 33 -17.39 -7.15 -15.80
N ALA A 34 -17.21 -5.85 -15.98
CA ALA A 34 -15.95 -5.25 -16.45
C ALA A 34 -14.92 -5.02 -15.33
N GLY A 35 -15.22 -5.40 -14.10
CA GLY A 35 -14.37 -5.20 -12.92
C GLY A 35 -14.31 -6.43 -12.04
N TYR A 36 -14.14 -6.20 -10.74
CA TYR A 36 -14.05 -7.26 -9.75
C TYR A 36 -14.71 -6.85 -8.42
N ARG A 37 -15.03 -7.84 -7.61
CA ARG A 37 -15.45 -7.66 -6.21
C ARG A 37 -14.38 -8.16 -5.28
N ILE A 38 -14.26 -7.55 -4.13
CA ILE A 38 -13.38 -7.96 -3.04
C ILE A 38 -14.23 -8.73 -2.04
N GLY A 39 -13.67 -9.78 -1.48
CA GLY A 39 -14.35 -10.64 -0.51
C GLY A 39 -13.50 -10.87 0.72
N LEU A 40 -14.18 -11.23 1.80
CA LEU A 40 -13.57 -11.61 3.08
C LEU A 40 -14.22 -12.91 3.56
N SER A 41 -13.39 -13.85 4.02
CA SER A 41 -13.89 -15.06 4.71
C SER A 41 -13.12 -15.33 6.00
N PRO A 42 -13.79 -15.82 7.05
CA PRO A 42 -13.15 -16.14 8.32
C PRO A 42 -12.06 -17.20 8.18
N SER A 43 -12.39 -18.35 7.62
CA SER A 43 -11.44 -19.47 7.51
C SER A 43 -11.62 -20.36 6.27
N GLY A 44 -12.79 -20.41 5.69
CA GLY A 44 -13.16 -21.31 4.59
C GLY A 44 -13.49 -20.57 3.29
N ASN A 45 -13.85 -21.31 2.25
CA ASN A 45 -14.29 -20.75 0.98
C ASN A 45 -15.82 -20.54 1.01
N ALA A 46 -16.54 -21.38 1.76
CA ALA A 46 -18.02 -21.40 1.80
C ALA A 46 -18.59 -20.13 2.44
N ASP A 47 -17.87 -19.52 3.38
CA ASP A 47 -18.34 -18.38 4.18
C ASP A 47 -17.79 -17.04 3.64
N THR A 48 -17.51 -16.97 2.34
CA THR A 48 -16.97 -15.75 1.74
C THR A 48 -18.08 -14.74 1.46
N THR A 49 -17.99 -13.59 2.12
CA THR A 49 -18.81 -12.41 1.85
C THR A 49 -18.10 -11.51 0.85
N PHE A 50 -18.77 -11.13 -0.24
CA PHE A 50 -18.25 -10.21 -1.25
C PHE A 50 -18.89 -8.84 -1.14
N THR A 51 -18.14 -7.80 -1.51
CA THR A 51 -18.66 -6.44 -1.61
C THR A 51 -19.86 -6.38 -2.59
N SER A 52 -20.82 -5.50 -2.31
CA SER A 52 -21.89 -5.16 -3.26
C SER A 52 -21.33 -4.33 -4.43
N GLU A 53 -20.32 -3.53 -4.16
CA GLU A 53 -19.63 -2.68 -5.14
C GLU A 53 -18.72 -3.50 -6.06
N VAL A 54 -18.61 -3.04 -7.30
CA VAL A 54 -17.68 -3.54 -8.32
C VAL A 54 -16.55 -2.54 -8.47
N PHE A 55 -15.32 -2.99 -8.27
CA PHE A 55 -14.11 -2.18 -8.39
C PHE A 55 -13.54 -2.25 -9.80
N ALA A 56 -12.99 -1.13 -10.26
CA ALA A 56 -12.41 -1.02 -11.60
C ALA A 56 -11.06 -1.76 -11.69
N ILE A 57 -10.79 -2.35 -12.85
CA ILE A 57 -9.47 -2.86 -13.22
C ILE A 57 -8.53 -1.66 -13.46
N ASP A 58 -7.23 -1.86 -13.27
CA ASP A 58 -6.19 -0.83 -13.45
C ASP A 58 -6.35 0.40 -12.54
N SER A 59 -6.97 0.20 -11.38
CA SER A 59 -7.11 1.20 -10.33
C SER A 59 -6.49 0.69 -9.03
N THR A 60 -5.95 1.62 -8.24
CA THR A 60 -5.34 1.33 -6.94
C THR A 60 -6.39 1.54 -5.84
N TYR A 61 -6.41 0.63 -4.89
CA TYR A 61 -7.28 0.66 -3.71
C TYR A 61 -6.46 0.36 -2.46
N LEU A 62 -6.72 1.10 -1.38
CA LEU A 62 -6.22 0.72 -0.07
C LEU A 62 -7.16 -0.34 0.53
N ILE A 63 -6.60 -1.49 0.87
CA ILE A 63 -7.34 -2.57 1.54
C ILE A 63 -6.83 -2.67 2.98
N VAL A 64 -7.73 -2.48 3.94
CA VAL A 64 -7.43 -2.70 5.36
C VAL A 64 -8.15 -3.97 5.80
N VAL A 65 -7.41 -4.90 6.39
CA VAL A 65 -7.97 -6.13 6.96
C VAL A 65 -7.65 -6.13 8.45
N LYS A 66 -8.69 -6.13 9.29
CA LYS A 66 -8.57 -6.14 10.73
C LYS A 66 -8.93 -7.51 11.28
N TYR A 67 -8.08 -8.04 12.13
CA TYR A 67 -8.34 -9.17 12.99
C TYR A 67 -8.54 -8.64 14.41
N SER A 68 -9.71 -8.83 14.97
CA SER A 68 -10.03 -8.37 16.32
C SER A 68 -10.07 -9.56 17.27
N VAL A 69 -9.11 -9.60 18.17
CA VAL A 69 -9.07 -10.58 19.27
C VAL A 69 -10.01 -10.09 20.35
N VAL A 70 -11.09 -10.82 20.60
CA VAL A 70 -12.13 -10.46 21.56
C VAL A 70 -12.04 -11.36 22.80
N ASP A 71 -12.02 -12.67 22.59
CA ASP A 71 -11.87 -13.68 23.63
C ASP A 71 -11.42 -15.02 23.01
N ALA A 72 -11.40 -16.08 23.79
CA ALA A 72 -10.91 -17.39 23.35
C ALA A 72 -11.76 -18.08 22.27
N VAL A 73 -12.93 -17.53 21.87
CA VAL A 73 -13.87 -18.20 20.96
C VAL A 73 -14.64 -17.27 20.04
N SER A 74 -14.44 -15.95 20.13
CA SER A 74 -15.32 -14.95 19.49
C SER A 74 -14.57 -13.92 18.65
N ASP A 75 -13.40 -14.23 18.16
CA ASP A 75 -12.64 -13.33 17.30
C ASP A 75 -13.45 -12.92 16.05
N SER A 76 -13.18 -11.73 15.56
CA SER A 76 -13.85 -11.22 14.38
C SER A 76 -12.88 -10.62 13.39
N ILE A 77 -13.32 -10.57 12.14
CA ILE A 77 -12.57 -9.97 11.04
C ILE A 77 -13.40 -8.92 10.33
N SER A 78 -12.74 -7.89 9.86
CA SER A 78 -13.38 -6.83 9.09
C SER A 78 -12.48 -6.38 7.94
N LEU A 79 -13.07 -5.86 6.89
CA LEU A 79 -12.38 -5.38 5.71
C LEU A 79 -12.93 -4.02 5.29
N TRP A 80 -12.02 -3.13 4.96
CA TRP A 80 -12.31 -1.84 4.35
C TRP A 80 -11.62 -1.75 3.00
N VAL A 81 -12.28 -1.13 2.05
CA VAL A 81 -11.73 -0.82 0.73
C VAL A 81 -11.92 0.67 0.50
N PHE A 82 -10.81 1.39 0.40
CA PHE A 82 -10.81 2.82 0.16
C PHE A 82 -10.33 3.11 -1.25
N LYS A 83 -11.01 4.04 -1.92
CA LYS A 83 -10.62 4.61 -3.19
C LYS A 83 -9.65 5.76 -3.00
N ALA A 84 -8.95 6.14 -4.05
CA ALA A 84 -8.13 7.35 -4.04
C ALA A 84 -8.95 8.56 -3.59
N GLY A 85 -8.41 9.32 -2.62
CA GLY A 85 -9.05 10.50 -2.04
C GLY A 85 -10.08 10.25 -0.93
N GLU A 86 -10.42 9.00 -0.60
CA GLU A 86 -11.26 8.70 0.55
C GLU A 86 -10.49 8.83 1.87
N ASN A 87 -11.16 9.34 2.90
CA ASN A 87 -10.56 9.50 4.23
C ASN A 87 -10.61 8.18 5.00
N PHE A 88 -9.46 7.69 5.43
CA PHE A 88 -9.30 6.48 6.25
C PHE A 88 -8.54 6.74 7.55
N THR A 89 -8.36 8.01 7.96
CA THR A 89 -7.65 8.38 9.20
C THR A 89 -8.37 7.90 10.46
N ASN A 90 -9.67 7.66 10.38
CA ASN A 90 -10.47 7.12 11.46
C ASN A 90 -11.13 5.81 11.05
N GLU A 91 -11.29 4.90 12.00
CA GLU A 91 -12.05 3.68 11.78
C GLU A 91 -13.54 4.03 11.56
N ILE A 92 -14.00 3.80 10.35
CA ILE A 92 -15.42 3.94 9.96
C ILE A 92 -16.08 2.56 9.92
N ALA A 93 -17.37 2.50 9.60
CA ALA A 93 -18.04 1.21 9.37
C ALA A 93 -17.32 0.41 8.28
N PRO A 94 -17.06 -0.90 8.49
CA PRO A 94 -16.33 -1.71 7.52
C PRO A 94 -17.14 -1.92 6.23
N THR A 95 -16.43 -2.09 5.12
CA THR A 95 -17.02 -2.49 3.84
C THR A 95 -17.60 -3.91 3.93
N ILE A 96 -16.91 -4.81 4.65
CA ILE A 96 -17.38 -6.16 5.00
C ILE A 96 -17.06 -6.42 6.47
N GLY A 97 -18.02 -6.90 7.23
CA GLY A 97 -17.84 -7.32 8.61
C GLY A 97 -18.48 -6.36 9.62
N PRO A 98 -18.23 -6.57 10.93
CA PRO A 98 -17.43 -7.68 11.46
C PRO A 98 -18.06 -9.06 11.17
N LEU A 99 -17.24 -10.00 10.73
CA LEU A 99 -17.62 -11.40 10.56
C LEU A 99 -17.04 -12.22 11.73
N SER A 100 -17.90 -12.92 12.47
CA SER A 100 -17.47 -13.78 13.57
C SER A 100 -16.76 -15.02 13.04
N MET A 101 -15.73 -15.45 13.76
CA MET A 101 -15.01 -16.67 13.44
C MET A 101 -15.50 -17.79 14.36
N ALA A 102 -16.13 -18.81 13.74
CA ALA A 102 -16.56 -20.02 14.45
C ALA A 102 -15.43 -21.04 14.65
N ALA A 103 -14.25 -20.80 14.12
CA ALA A 103 -13.10 -21.69 14.25
C ALA A 103 -12.24 -21.26 15.44
N ALA A 104 -11.46 -22.21 15.96
CA ALA A 104 -10.51 -21.92 17.05
C ALA A 104 -9.64 -20.71 16.72
N ASP A 105 -9.50 -19.85 17.72
CA ASP A 105 -8.72 -18.63 17.63
C ASP A 105 -7.26 -18.90 17.26
N ILE A 106 -6.67 -17.98 16.55
CA ILE A 106 -5.23 -17.96 16.35
C ILE A 106 -4.68 -16.64 16.90
N SER A 107 -3.46 -16.67 17.40
CA SER A 107 -2.69 -15.45 17.56
C SER A 107 -2.05 -15.12 16.23
N PRO A 108 -2.53 -14.09 15.49
CA PRO A 108 -1.93 -13.73 14.22
C PRO A 108 -0.46 -13.36 14.41
N GLY A 109 0.43 -14.05 13.74
CA GLY A 109 1.87 -13.84 13.85
C GLY A 109 2.57 -13.81 12.48
N SER A 110 1.79 -14.01 11.42
CA SER A 110 2.28 -13.94 10.04
C SER A 110 1.19 -13.46 9.10
N ILE A 111 1.61 -12.90 7.97
CA ILE A 111 0.77 -12.64 6.81
C ILE A 111 1.35 -13.38 5.61
N ALA A 112 0.50 -13.78 4.68
CA ALA A 112 0.96 -14.37 3.44
C ALA A 112 0.19 -13.82 2.24
N LEU A 113 0.93 -13.60 1.17
CA LEU A 113 0.38 -13.32 -0.15
C LEU A 113 0.37 -14.62 -0.96
N ARG A 114 -0.67 -14.77 -1.76
CA ARG A 114 -0.85 -15.96 -2.60
C ARG A 114 -1.35 -15.58 -3.98
N GLN A 115 -0.77 -16.19 -4.98
CA GLN A 115 -1.35 -16.22 -6.32
C GLN A 115 -2.17 -17.51 -6.47
N PHE A 116 -3.48 -17.37 -6.65
CA PHE A 116 -4.40 -18.52 -6.74
C PHE A 116 -4.34 -19.20 -8.11
N SER A 117 -4.22 -18.44 -9.20
CA SER A 117 -4.09 -18.96 -10.56
C SER A 117 -3.10 -18.14 -11.38
N ALA A 118 -2.60 -18.72 -12.47
CA ALA A 118 -1.69 -18.03 -13.39
C ALA A 118 -2.31 -16.80 -14.06
N ASP A 119 -3.63 -16.76 -14.17
CA ASP A 119 -4.37 -15.67 -14.82
C ASP A 119 -4.72 -14.51 -13.85
N GLN A 120 -4.53 -14.72 -12.55
CA GLN A 120 -4.76 -13.70 -11.54
C GLN A 120 -3.55 -12.77 -11.45
N ARG A 121 -3.72 -11.52 -11.84
CA ARG A 121 -2.71 -10.47 -11.71
C ARG A 121 -3.16 -9.44 -10.69
N ILE A 122 -2.59 -9.51 -9.50
CA ILE A 122 -2.78 -8.54 -8.43
C ILE A 122 -1.40 -7.99 -8.09
N ILE A 123 -1.24 -6.69 -8.18
CA ILE A 123 -0.05 -6.01 -7.68
C ILE A 123 -0.37 -5.57 -6.26
N VAL A 124 0.42 -6.01 -5.31
CA VAL A 124 0.32 -5.60 -3.90
C VAL A 124 1.58 -4.82 -3.59
N ASP A 125 1.38 -3.62 -3.11
CA ASP A 125 2.43 -2.68 -2.74
C ASP A 125 2.20 -2.16 -1.33
N ASN A 126 3.25 -1.69 -0.68
CA ASN A 126 3.19 -0.98 0.60
C ASN A 126 2.41 -1.72 1.71
N ILE A 127 2.83 -2.96 2.02
CA ILE A 127 2.21 -3.75 3.09
C ILE A 127 2.62 -3.19 4.44
N GLN A 128 1.64 -2.87 5.27
CA GLN A 128 1.86 -2.45 6.64
C GLN A 128 1.05 -3.28 7.62
N VAL A 129 1.64 -3.54 8.79
CA VAL A 129 1.00 -4.23 9.90
C VAL A 129 1.05 -3.31 11.12
N SER A 130 -0.10 -3.09 11.74
CA SER A 130 -0.24 -2.27 12.95
C SER A 130 -1.17 -2.93 13.95
N THR A 131 -0.99 -2.64 15.23
CA THR A 131 -1.89 -3.06 16.31
C THR A 131 -2.98 -2.03 16.61
N SER A 132 -2.98 -0.91 15.92
CA SER A 132 -3.97 0.16 16.06
C SER A 132 -4.45 0.63 14.68
N TRP A 133 -5.63 1.23 14.64
CA TRP A 133 -6.17 1.87 13.42
C TRP A 133 -5.35 3.08 12.97
N LEU A 134 -4.51 3.63 13.84
CA LEU A 134 -3.62 4.73 13.46
C LEU A 134 -2.69 4.26 12.34
N LEU A 135 -3.25 4.24 11.15
CA LEU A 135 -2.51 4.16 9.91
C LEU A 135 -1.82 5.53 9.75
N ASN A 136 -0.69 5.70 10.42
CA ASN A 136 0.25 6.76 10.08
C ASN A 136 0.88 6.50 8.72
N VAL A 137 0.05 6.02 7.78
CA VAL A 137 0.55 5.54 6.52
C VAL A 137 -0.44 5.72 5.40
N VAL A 138 -0.51 6.91 5.00
CA VAL A 138 -0.45 7.12 3.58
C VAL A 138 0.86 7.79 3.34
N PRO A 139 1.82 7.10 2.78
CA PRO A 139 2.86 7.80 2.08
C PRO A 139 2.14 8.80 1.19
N VAL A 140 2.68 10.00 1.10
CA VAL A 140 2.24 10.94 0.08
C VAL A 140 2.09 10.16 -1.21
N GLU A 141 0.90 10.17 -1.79
CA GLU A 141 0.66 9.45 -3.05
C GLU A 141 1.39 10.19 -4.15
N PHE A 142 2.60 9.72 -4.45
CA PHE A 142 3.37 10.25 -5.57
C PHE A 142 2.66 9.89 -6.86
N THR A 143 2.11 10.89 -7.54
CA THR A 143 1.49 10.70 -8.86
C THR A 143 2.54 10.71 -9.96
N SER A 144 3.68 11.37 -9.71
CA SER A 144 4.83 11.37 -10.61
C SER A 144 6.13 11.62 -9.84
N PHE A 145 7.22 11.00 -10.32
CA PHE A 145 8.57 11.35 -9.94
C PHE A 145 9.49 11.16 -11.14
N SER A 146 10.16 12.20 -11.56
CA SER A 146 11.01 12.23 -12.74
C SER A 146 12.29 13.03 -12.50
N ALA A 147 13.33 12.74 -13.29
CA ALA A 147 14.57 13.48 -13.29
C ALA A 147 15.13 13.59 -14.70
N ALA A 148 15.84 14.68 -14.98
CA ALA A 148 16.53 14.92 -16.24
C ALA A 148 17.90 15.53 -16.01
N ALA A 149 18.95 14.94 -16.59
CA ALA A 149 20.30 15.49 -16.56
C ALA A 149 20.49 16.52 -17.68
N GLN A 150 20.95 17.70 -17.33
CA GLN A 150 21.35 18.71 -18.31
C GLN A 150 22.30 19.75 -17.70
N ASN A 151 23.28 20.17 -18.50
CA ASN A 151 24.19 21.29 -18.14
C ASN A 151 24.86 21.15 -16.76
N GLY A 152 25.36 19.98 -16.41
CA GLY A 152 26.08 19.72 -15.15
C GLY A 152 25.18 19.68 -13.92
N ARG A 153 23.90 19.42 -14.09
CA ARG A 153 22.95 19.26 -12.99
C ARG A 153 21.87 18.23 -13.34
N VAL A 154 21.18 17.76 -12.32
CA VAL A 154 19.97 16.94 -12.47
C VAL A 154 18.78 17.71 -11.93
N ASP A 155 17.81 17.99 -12.77
CA ASP A 155 16.55 18.61 -12.39
C ASP A 155 15.53 17.51 -12.07
N LEU A 156 15.05 17.47 -10.81
CA LEU A 156 14.05 16.53 -10.33
C LEU A 156 12.70 17.24 -10.21
N ALA A 157 11.63 16.54 -10.54
CA ALA A 157 10.27 17.02 -10.35
C ALA A 157 9.38 15.87 -9.85
N TRP A 158 8.48 16.18 -8.91
CA TRP A 158 7.49 15.22 -8.43
C TRP A 158 6.18 15.91 -8.10
N GLU A 159 5.13 15.10 -8.09
CA GLU A 159 3.79 15.54 -7.80
C GLU A 159 3.16 14.58 -6.77
N THR A 160 2.41 15.14 -5.85
CA THR A 160 1.63 14.40 -4.86
C THR A 160 0.15 14.65 -5.08
N ALA A 161 -0.71 13.62 -4.99
CA ALA A 161 -2.15 13.77 -5.08
C ALA A 161 -2.70 14.42 -3.81
N THR A 162 -2.29 13.90 -2.67
CA THR A 162 -2.66 14.37 -1.34
C THR A 162 -1.45 14.29 -0.41
N GLU A 163 -1.45 15.05 0.67
CA GLU A 163 -0.45 14.94 1.72
C GLU A 163 -1.14 14.88 3.08
N THR A 164 -0.63 14.08 3.98
CA THR A 164 -1.07 14.01 5.37
C THR A 164 0.14 14.11 6.27
N ASN A 165 0.15 15.09 7.17
CA ASN A 165 1.22 15.30 8.16
C ASN A 165 2.63 15.48 7.54
N ASN A 166 2.73 15.74 6.24
CA ASN A 166 3.98 15.78 5.50
C ASN A 166 4.84 16.98 5.91
N LYS A 167 5.96 16.73 6.57
CA LYS A 167 6.97 17.75 6.89
C LYS A 167 7.79 18.12 5.66
N GLY A 168 8.14 17.14 4.82
CA GLY A 168 8.90 17.39 3.61
C GLY A 168 9.59 16.15 3.05
N PHE A 169 10.45 16.39 2.09
CA PHE A 169 11.13 15.37 1.29
C PHE A 169 12.64 15.55 1.37
N GLU A 170 13.36 14.51 1.81
CA GLU A 170 14.78 14.37 1.52
C GLU A 170 14.97 13.87 0.10
N ILE A 171 15.81 14.53 -0.65
CA ILE A 171 16.26 14.05 -1.95
C ILE A 171 17.53 13.24 -1.72
N GLN A 172 17.49 11.98 -2.13
CA GLN A 172 18.60 11.06 -1.94
C GLN A 172 19.15 10.60 -3.28
N ARG A 173 20.48 10.62 -3.43
CA ARG A 173 21.21 10.19 -4.63
C ARG A 173 22.10 9.01 -4.34
N SER A 174 22.23 8.11 -5.32
CA SER A 174 23.15 6.98 -5.31
C SER A 174 23.86 6.86 -6.65
N THR A 175 25.16 6.55 -6.62
CA THR A 175 25.98 6.25 -7.80
C THR A 175 26.17 4.73 -8.05
N ASP A 176 25.74 3.91 -7.09
CA ASP A 176 25.86 2.45 -7.15
C ASP A 176 24.50 1.73 -7.10
N GLY A 177 23.39 2.49 -6.99
CA GLY A 177 22.02 1.98 -6.86
C GLY A 177 21.68 1.38 -5.49
N VAL A 178 22.63 1.30 -4.57
CA VAL A 178 22.50 0.66 -3.25
C VAL A 178 22.66 1.68 -2.10
N ASN A 179 23.74 2.45 -2.13
CA ASN A 179 24.06 3.41 -1.08
C ASN A 179 23.55 4.79 -1.45
N PHE A 180 22.55 5.27 -0.71
CA PHE A 180 21.92 6.56 -0.93
C PHE A 180 22.40 7.61 0.07
N SER A 181 22.75 8.80 -0.41
CA SER A 181 23.13 9.96 0.38
C SER A 181 22.14 11.11 0.18
N VAL A 182 21.83 11.83 1.24
CA VAL A 182 20.96 13.02 1.18
C VAL A 182 21.69 14.14 0.46
N VAL A 183 21.11 14.68 -0.60
CA VAL A 183 21.64 15.78 -1.42
C VAL A 183 20.82 17.06 -1.30
N GLY A 184 19.63 16.98 -0.72
CA GLY A 184 18.77 18.13 -0.50
C GLY A 184 17.52 17.82 0.32
N TYR A 185 16.77 18.88 0.59
CA TYR A 185 15.49 18.81 1.30
C TYR A 185 14.53 19.86 0.74
N VAL A 186 13.26 19.50 0.63
CA VAL A 186 12.17 20.39 0.21
C VAL A 186 11.03 20.25 1.20
N ASP A 187 10.53 21.37 1.74
CA ASP A 187 9.42 21.41 2.68
C ASP A 187 8.13 20.90 2.03
N GLY A 188 7.36 20.11 2.77
CA GLY A 188 6.03 19.63 2.39
C GLY A 188 4.93 20.67 2.65
N LYS A 189 3.70 20.32 2.28
CA LYS A 189 2.50 21.16 2.49
C LYS A 189 1.74 20.83 3.78
N GLY A 190 2.29 19.93 4.62
CA GLY A 190 1.61 19.46 5.82
C GLY A 190 0.47 18.51 5.47
N THR A 191 -0.77 18.93 5.69
CA THR A 191 -1.96 18.17 5.32
C THR A 191 -2.73 18.93 4.25
N THR A 192 -2.89 18.32 3.07
CA THR A 192 -3.66 18.87 1.95
C THR A 192 -4.28 17.77 1.11
N THR A 193 -5.50 18.00 0.63
CA THR A 193 -6.21 17.14 -0.32
C THR A 193 -6.05 17.62 -1.77
N GLN A 194 -5.22 18.65 -1.98
CA GLN A 194 -4.95 19.17 -3.31
C GLN A 194 -3.61 18.65 -3.82
N THR A 195 -3.54 18.41 -5.11
CA THR A 195 -2.29 18.09 -5.80
C THR A 195 -1.22 19.14 -5.56
N SER A 196 -0.04 18.70 -5.14
CA SER A 196 1.13 19.56 -4.91
C SER A 196 2.25 19.21 -5.87
N ARG A 197 2.92 20.24 -6.40
CA ARG A 197 4.07 20.09 -7.30
C ARG A 197 5.32 20.60 -6.67
N TYR A 198 6.40 19.86 -6.85
CA TYR A 198 7.71 20.11 -6.28
C TYR A 198 8.81 19.95 -7.31
N SER A 199 9.92 20.65 -7.10
CA SER A 199 11.13 20.50 -7.89
C SER A 199 12.37 20.71 -7.05
N PHE A 200 13.46 20.08 -7.46
CA PHE A 200 14.78 20.24 -6.87
C PHE A 200 15.86 20.14 -7.95
N SER A 201 16.88 20.95 -7.88
CA SER A 201 18.01 20.91 -8.82
C SER A 201 19.28 20.50 -8.07
N ASP A 202 19.77 19.30 -8.35
CA ASP A 202 21.02 18.80 -7.83
C ASP A 202 22.17 19.20 -8.76
N LYS A 203 23.13 19.98 -8.24
CA LYS A 203 24.35 20.34 -8.96
C LYS A 203 25.30 19.14 -9.00
N TYR A 204 25.04 18.24 -9.91
CA TYR A 204 25.81 17.03 -10.09
C TYR A 204 26.01 16.74 -11.57
N ASP A 205 27.28 16.68 -11.99
CA ASP A 205 27.63 16.33 -13.36
C ASP A 205 27.60 14.80 -13.51
N VAL A 206 26.59 14.33 -14.23
CA VAL A 206 26.35 12.90 -14.38
C VAL A 206 27.34 12.31 -15.40
N SER A 207 28.19 11.40 -14.94
CA SER A 207 28.99 10.55 -15.80
C SER A 207 28.56 9.11 -15.61
N GLY A 208 27.74 8.59 -16.53
CA GLY A 208 27.11 7.27 -16.44
C GLY A 208 25.76 7.30 -15.72
N LYS A 209 25.42 6.22 -14.99
CA LYS A 209 24.13 6.10 -14.29
C LYS A 209 24.18 6.66 -12.88
N VAL A 210 23.14 7.38 -12.53
CA VAL A 210 22.88 7.84 -11.15
C VAL A 210 21.42 7.59 -10.79
N SER A 211 21.17 7.14 -9.57
CA SER A 211 19.84 6.83 -9.07
C SER A 211 19.38 7.86 -8.06
N TYR A 212 18.10 8.21 -8.10
CA TYR A 212 17.46 9.11 -7.13
C TYR A 212 16.25 8.44 -6.52
N ARG A 213 15.97 8.79 -5.27
CA ARG A 213 14.71 8.53 -4.57
C ARG A 213 14.38 9.68 -3.64
N LEU A 214 13.12 9.80 -3.31
CA LEU A 214 12.64 10.71 -2.28
C LEU A 214 12.40 9.92 -0.99
N ARG A 215 12.76 10.52 0.14
CA ARG A 215 12.30 10.07 1.46
C ARG A 215 11.39 11.14 2.01
N GLN A 216 10.09 10.88 1.98
CA GLN A 216 9.13 11.70 2.69
C GLN A 216 9.31 11.52 4.20
N ILE A 217 9.15 12.62 4.94
CA ILE A 217 9.22 12.64 6.40
C ILE A 217 8.02 13.41 6.92
N ASP A 218 7.32 12.83 7.88
CA ASP A 218 6.20 13.44 8.56
C ASP A 218 6.63 14.24 9.80
N PHE A 219 5.75 15.10 10.32
CA PHE A 219 6.05 15.88 11.52
C PHE A 219 6.25 15.02 12.78
N ASP A 220 5.71 13.79 12.80
CA ASP A 220 5.90 12.83 13.88
C ASP A 220 7.21 12.01 13.73
N GLY A 221 7.96 12.20 12.62
CA GLY A 221 9.21 11.52 12.33
C GLY A 221 9.04 10.21 11.56
N THR A 222 7.84 9.77 11.27
CA THR A 222 7.63 8.64 10.34
C THR A 222 8.11 9.00 8.95
N SER A 223 8.49 8.01 8.16
CA SER A 223 9.01 8.28 6.81
C SER A 223 8.72 7.14 5.84
N ALA A 224 8.57 7.48 4.57
CA ALA A 224 8.38 6.56 3.46
C ALA A 224 9.27 6.93 2.28
N PHE A 225 9.56 5.95 1.41
CA PHE A 225 10.37 6.18 0.21
C PHE A 225 9.49 6.15 -1.05
N SER A 226 9.86 6.97 -2.03
CA SER A 226 9.36 6.84 -3.40
C SER A 226 9.97 5.61 -4.08
N ASN A 227 9.49 5.29 -5.28
CA ASN A 227 10.26 4.47 -6.22
C ASN A 227 11.64 5.10 -6.51
N VAL A 228 12.59 4.26 -6.89
CA VAL A 228 13.91 4.71 -7.39
C VAL A 228 13.77 5.00 -8.89
N ILE A 229 14.33 6.13 -9.31
CA ILE A 229 14.46 6.48 -10.73
C ILE A 229 15.93 6.57 -11.11
N GLU A 230 16.26 6.24 -12.36
CA GLU A 230 17.63 6.31 -12.89
C GLU A 230 17.73 7.43 -13.92
N VAL A 231 18.87 8.12 -13.91
CA VAL A 231 19.25 9.15 -14.87
C VAL A 231 20.60 8.77 -15.45
N GLU A 232 20.73 8.90 -16.75
CA GLU A 232 21.98 8.65 -17.48
C GLU A 232 22.43 9.95 -18.13
N GLY A 233 23.73 10.28 -18.02
CA GLY A 233 24.36 11.47 -18.58
C GLY A 233 25.45 11.14 -19.60
#